data_48151842dc354e0683b2cee8268df196
#
_entry.id   48151842dc354e0683b2cee8268df196
#
_cell.length_a   1.000
_cell.length_b   1.000
_cell.length_c   1.000
_cell.angle_alpha   90.00
_cell.angle_beta   90.00
_cell.angle_gamma   90.00
#
_symmetry.space_group_name_H-M   'P 1'
#
loop_
_entity.id
_entity.type
_entity.pdbx_description
1 polymer ?
#
loop_
_entity_poly.entity_id
_entity_poly.type
_entity_poly.pdbx_seq_one_letter_code
_entity_poly.pdbx_strand_id
1 'polypeptide(L)'
;MIRSEVLVSAGARLGEGPLWDQANGDVVWVDIMAEQVLRTRLSGADLRRSSIGEPVGSLAATADGGLVGATPTGLRRLDRDGAPHVARFPECRADLPANDGKAAPGGRFVVGTMSVGEPELGAGSLWAFGPGQPSVLVAGTTISNGLAWSSDGSVMYFIDTPTQQVVAFDHDIEAGTVGSPRPHVVVDPVVGAPDGMCIDEEGGLWIALWGGCAVHRYLDGVLDAVVEVPTPLVTCPAFVGDDLSLLVVTTASLDAGGADGAGDLYVVEPGVRGSPIPVLGTWAETWD
;
A
#
# COMPACT_ATOMS: atom_id res chain seq x y z
N MET A 1 -13.30 -17.46 -10.11
CA MET A 1 -13.37 -15.99 -10.32
C MET A 1 -14.38 -15.43 -9.33
N ILE A 2 -14.01 -14.38 -8.62
CA ILE A 2 -14.82 -13.68 -7.63
C ILE A 2 -15.10 -12.28 -8.21
N ARG A 3 -16.31 -11.75 -8.03
CA ARG A 3 -16.64 -10.41 -8.55
C ARG A 3 -16.63 -9.41 -7.41
N SER A 4 -16.03 -8.26 -7.66
CA SER A 4 -16.10 -7.12 -6.76
C SER A 4 -17.35 -6.27 -7.01
N GLU A 5 -17.75 -5.53 -5.99
CA GLU A 5 -18.82 -4.54 -6.05
C GLU A 5 -18.30 -3.17 -5.64
N VAL A 6 -18.90 -2.09 -6.12
CA VAL A 6 -18.54 -0.74 -5.69
C VAL A 6 -18.97 -0.55 -4.24
N LEU A 7 -18.01 -0.31 -3.35
CA LEU A 7 -18.28 0.09 -1.97
C LEU A 7 -18.68 1.58 -1.93
N VAL A 8 -17.91 2.43 -2.61
CA VAL A 8 -18.20 3.86 -2.70
C VAL A 8 -17.62 4.44 -4.00
N SER A 9 -18.44 5.24 -4.69
CA SER A 9 -18.01 5.98 -5.88
C SER A 9 -17.18 7.18 -5.47
N ALA A 10 -15.88 6.93 -5.35
CA ALA A 10 -14.92 7.94 -4.94
C ALA A 10 -14.39 8.77 -6.10
N GLY A 11 -14.26 8.21 -7.30
CA GLY A 11 -13.70 8.89 -8.45
C GLY A 11 -12.29 9.43 -8.19
N ALA A 12 -11.48 8.72 -7.40
CA ALA A 12 -10.12 9.10 -7.09
C ALA A 12 -9.27 9.15 -8.37
N ARG A 13 -8.45 10.18 -8.52
CA ARG A 13 -7.54 10.27 -9.67
C ARG A 13 -6.48 9.18 -9.61
N LEU A 14 -5.91 8.96 -8.44
CA LEU A 14 -4.99 7.86 -8.14
C LEU A 14 -5.28 7.39 -6.70
N GLY A 15 -6.28 6.53 -6.56
CA GLY A 15 -6.65 5.91 -5.28
C GLY A 15 -5.61 4.87 -4.90
N GLU A 16 -5.04 4.95 -3.67
CA GLU A 16 -3.93 4.11 -3.24
C GLU A 16 -3.92 3.83 -1.74
N GLY A 17 -3.11 2.86 -1.34
CA GLY A 17 -2.74 2.56 0.03
C GLY A 17 -3.93 2.38 0.98
N PRO A 18 -4.92 1.54 0.66
CA PRO A 18 -6.06 1.33 1.55
C PRO A 18 -5.63 0.63 2.83
N LEU A 19 -6.22 1.05 3.95
CA LEU A 19 -6.02 0.42 5.25
C LEU A 19 -7.33 0.41 6.07
N TRP A 20 -7.42 -0.52 7.01
CA TRP A 20 -8.45 -0.56 8.02
C TRP A 20 -8.01 0.22 9.26
N ASP A 21 -8.66 1.34 9.53
CA ASP A 21 -8.50 2.11 10.77
C ASP A 21 -9.40 1.49 11.85
N GLN A 22 -8.89 0.46 12.51
CA GLN A 22 -9.63 -0.30 13.52
C GLN A 22 -10.08 0.60 14.68
N ALA A 23 -9.30 1.61 15.04
CA ALA A 23 -9.64 2.51 16.15
C ALA A 23 -10.90 3.34 15.86
N ASN A 24 -11.12 3.70 14.60
CA ASN A 24 -12.24 4.52 14.16
C ASN A 24 -13.32 3.74 13.41
N GLY A 25 -13.06 2.50 13.01
CA GLY A 25 -13.95 1.66 12.21
C GLY A 25 -14.15 2.19 10.80
N ASP A 26 -13.10 2.72 10.19
CA ASP A 26 -13.11 3.31 8.86
C ASP A 26 -12.18 2.56 7.89
N VAL A 27 -12.57 2.50 6.63
CA VAL A 27 -11.63 2.29 5.53
C VAL A 27 -11.00 3.62 5.18
N VAL A 28 -9.68 3.69 5.15
CA VAL A 28 -8.92 4.90 4.83
C VAL A 28 -8.00 4.63 3.65
N TRP A 29 -7.90 5.56 2.72
CA TRP A 29 -6.98 5.48 1.58
C TRP A 29 -6.58 6.88 1.12
N VAL A 30 -5.67 6.99 0.18
CA VAL A 30 -5.24 8.26 -0.41
C VAL A 30 -5.75 8.43 -1.84
N ASP A 31 -5.94 9.67 -2.27
CA ASP A 31 -5.89 10.07 -3.66
C ASP A 31 -4.61 10.89 -3.83
N ILE A 32 -3.57 10.25 -4.31
CA ILE A 32 -2.23 10.84 -4.40
C ILE A 32 -2.26 12.10 -5.26
N MET A 33 -2.92 12.02 -6.42
CA MET A 33 -2.96 13.12 -7.39
C MET A 33 -3.90 14.26 -7.00
N ALA A 34 -4.86 14.02 -6.11
CA ALA A 34 -5.72 15.06 -5.54
C ALA A 34 -5.21 15.56 -4.19
N GLU A 35 -4.09 15.03 -3.67
CA GLU A 35 -3.50 15.40 -2.38
C GLU A 35 -4.48 15.25 -1.22
N GLN A 36 -5.24 14.14 -1.22
CA GLN A 36 -6.32 13.89 -0.27
C GLN A 36 -6.15 12.57 0.46
N VAL A 37 -6.59 12.55 1.72
CA VAL A 37 -6.93 11.33 2.45
C VAL A 37 -8.44 11.17 2.42
N LEU A 38 -8.90 9.98 2.04
CA LEU A 38 -10.29 9.61 1.96
C LEU A 38 -10.63 8.61 3.07
N ARG A 39 -11.86 8.70 3.59
CA ARG A 39 -12.37 7.80 4.63
C ARG A 39 -13.82 7.45 4.36
N THR A 40 -14.20 6.20 4.61
CA THR A 40 -15.60 5.76 4.58
C THR A 40 -15.84 4.64 5.60
N ARG A 41 -17.09 4.44 5.98
CA ARG A 41 -17.52 3.24 6.71
C ARG A 41 -17.58 2.03 5.78
N LEU A 42 -17.54 0.82 6.32
CA LEU A 42 -17.73 -0.42 5.55
C LEU A 42 -19.09 -0.50 4.85
N SER A 43 -20.06 0.31 5.26
CA SER A 43 -21.34 0.46 4.55
C SER A 43 -21.25 1.30 3.28
N GLY A 44 -20.10 1.91 2.98
CA GLY A 44 -19.95 2.89 1.89
C GLY A 44 -20.56 4.26 2.18
N ALA A 45 -21.18 4.43 3.37
CA ALA A 45 -21.72 5.72 3.78
C ALA A 45 -20.62 6.66 4.30
N ASP A 46 -20.92 7.97 4.24
CA ASP A 46 -20.08 9.03 4.80
C ASP A 46 -18.66 9.12 4.19
N LEU A 47 -18.60 9.16 2.85
CA LEU A 47 -17.32 9.47 2.20
C LEU A 47 -16.82 10.85 2.63
N ARG A 48 -15.71 10.88 3.33
CA ARG A 48 -15.03 12.08 3.83
C ARG A 48 -13.71 12.26 3.11
N ARG A 49 -13.38 13.50 2.79
CA ARG A 49 -12.15 13.89 2.10
C ARG A 49 -11.44 14.97 2.91
N SER A 50 -10.16 14.78 3.15
CA SER A 50 -9.30 15.76 3.83
C SER A 50 -8.16 16.15 2.90
N SER A 51 -8.05 17.42 2.55
CA SER A 51 -6.92 17.93 1.75
C SER A 51 -5.68 18.04 2.64
N ILE A 52 -4.57 17.50 2.17
CA ILE A 52 -3.29 17.50 2.88
C ILE A 52 -2.39 18.63 2.38
N GLY A 53 -2.56 19.05 1.11
CA GLY A 53 -1.78 20.11 0.47
C GLY A 53 -0.43 19.65 -0.07
N GLU A 54 -0.19 18.36 -0.09
CA GLU A 54 0.92 17.67 -0.74
C GLU A 54 0.54 16.23 -1.04
N PRO A 55 1.16 15.56 -2.01
CA PRO A 55 0.92 14.16 -2.29
C PRO A 55 1.26 13.27 -1.08
N VAL A 56 0.41 12.27 -0.83
CA VAL A 56 0.66 11.22 0.17
C VAL A 56 0.66 9.90 -0.57
N GLY A 57 1.80 9.21 -0.62
CA GLY A 57 1.95 7.95 -1.35
C GLY A 57 1.33 6.76 -0.62
N SER A 58 1.44 6.73 0.71
CA SER A 58 0.96 5.63 1.53
C SER A 58 0.65 6.05 2.96
N LEU A 59 -0.09 5.21 3.67
CA LEU A 59 -0.56 5.46 5.03
C LEU A 59 -0.19 4.31 5.96
N ALA A 60 0.02 4.64 7.23
CA ALA A 60 0.09 3.66 8.32
C ALA A 60 -0.60 4.19 9.57
N ALA A 61 -1.29 3.29 10.29
CA ALA A 61 -1.90 3.60 11.56
C ALA A 61 -0.86 3.57 12.69
N THR A 62 -1.06 4.39 13.72
CA THR A 62 -0.27 4.40 14.96
C THR A 62 -1.03 3.71 16.07
N ALA A 63 -0.33 3.26 17.12
CA ALA A 63 -0.94 2.58 18.26
C ALA A 63 -1.91 3.48 19.05
N ASP A 64 -1.72 4.81 19.01
CA ASP A 64 -2.62 5.80 19.62
C ASP A 64 -3.86 6.13 18.77
N GLY A 65 -4.07 5.42 17.66
CA GLY A 65 -5.21 5.61 16.75
C GLY A 65 -5.06 6.78 15.76
N GLY A 66 -3.85 7.33 15.61
CA GLY A 66 -3.53 8.33 14.61
C GLY A 66 -3.12 7.72 13.27
N LEU A 67 -2.82 8.59 12.30
CA LEU A 67 -2.30 8.23 10.98
C LEU A 67 -1.00 8.95 10.67
N VAL A 68 -0.08 8.23 10.06
CA VAL A 68 1.13 8.78 9.44
C VAL A 68 1.08 8.53 7.94
N GLY A 69 1.33 9.56 7.15
CA GLY A 69 1.45 9.49 5.70
C GLY A 69 2.89 9.66 5.24
N ALA A 70 3.25 8.94 4.19
CA ALA A 70 4.50 9.13 3.48
C ALA A 70 4.32 10.21 2.42
N THR A 71 5.07 11.31 2.54
CA THR A 71 5.04 12.48 1.65
C THR A 71 6.35 12.59 0.88
N PRO A 72 6.47 13.46 -0.13
CA PRO A 72 7.70 13.60 -0.89
C PRO A 72 8.94 13.95 -0.05
N THR A 73 8.74 14.54 1.12
CA THR A 73 9.84 14.99 1.98
C THR A 73 10.07 14.12 3.21
N GLY A 74 9.20 13.15 3.47
CA GLY A 74 9.30 12.26 4.63
C GLY A 74 7.95 11.83 5.18
N LEU A 75 7.92 11.46 6.44
CA LEU A 75 6.72 10.99 7.13
C LEU A 75 6.08 12.15 7.89
N ARG A 76 4.75 12.25 7.82
CA ARG A 76 3.98 13.29 8.48
C ARG A 76 2.75 12.71 9.19
N ARG A 77 2.44 13.18 10.39
CA ARG A 77 1.15 12.88 11.02
C ARG A 77 0.03 13.64 10.31
N LEU A 78 -1.07 12.92 10.02
CA LEU A 78 -2.20 13.43 9.24
C LEU A 78 -3.47 13.63 10.08
N ASP A 79 -3.45 13.23 11.34
CA ASP A 79 -4.55 13.36 12.29
C ASP A 79 -4.50 14.69 13.07
N ARG A 80 -3.46 15.52 12.85
CA ARG A 80 -3.26 16.81 13.51
C ARG A 80 -2.87 17.87 12.49
N ASP A 81 -3.67 18.92 12.40
CA ASP A 81 -3.38 20.05 11.52
C ASP A 81 -2.05 20.72 11.89
N GLY A 82 -1.24 20.97 10.88
CA GLY A 82 0.06 21.63 11.06
C GLY A 82 1.12 20.77 11.77
N ALA A 83 0.88 19.48 11.96
CA ALA A 83 1.86 18.59 12.59
C ALA A 83 3.19 18.60 11.80
N PRO A 84 4.34 18.65 12.48
CA PRO A 84 5.64 18.55 11.83
C PRO A 84 5.85 17.18 11.19
N HIS A 85 6.90 17.05 10.37
CA HIS A 85 7.32 15.74 9.90
C HIS A 85 7.77 14.88 11.09
N VAL A 86 7.30 13.62 11.10
CA VAL A 86 7.71 12.60 12.06
C VAL A 86 9.13 12.11 11.75
N ALA A 87 9.48 12.03 10.46
CA ALA A 87 10.80 11.68 9.97
C ALA A 87 10.99 12.27 8.57
N ARG A 88 12.24 12.45 8.15
CA ARG A 88 12.56 12.93 6.80
C ARG A 88 13.37 11.88 6.05
N PHE A 89 13.19 11.83 4.73
CA PHE A 89 14.14 11.12 3.89
C PHE A 89 15.52 11.79 4.03
N PRO A 90 16.59 11.02 4.21
CA PRO A 90 17.96 11.57 4.31
C PRO A 90 18.37 12.34 3.06
N GLU A 91 17.87 11.92 1.91
CA GLU A 91 18.08 12.56 0.62
C GLU A 91 16.71 12.80 -0.01
N CYS A 92 16.19 14.03 0.11
CA CYS A 92 14.96 14.42 -0.55
C CYS A 92 15.24 14.74 -2.02
N ARG A 93 14.68 13.93 -2.90
CA ARG A 93 14.69 14.17 -4.36
C ARG A 93 13.26 14.42 -4.81
N ALA A 94 13.01 15.63 -5.36
CA ALA A 94 11.68 16.00 -5.83
C ALA A 94 11.17 15.12 -6.99
N ASP A 95 12.08 14.48 -7.72
CA ASP A 95 11.83 13.55 -8.80
C ASP A 95 11.67 12.08 -8.33
N LEU A 96 11.84 11.82 -7.03
CA LEU A 96 11.66 10.51 -6.38
C LEU A 96 10.76 10.61 -5.14
N PRO A 97 9.49 10.97 -5.28
CA PRO A 97 8.56 11.02 -4.15
C PRO A 97 8.31 9.63 -3.55
N ALA A 98 7.78 9.62 -2.32
CA ALA A 98 7.25 8.42 -1.71
C ALA A 98 6.11 7.84 -2.56
N ASN A 99 6.08 6.52 -2.68
CA ASN A 99 5.04 5.73 -3.31
C ASN A 99 4.41 4.79 -2.27
N ASP A 100 4.27 3.50 -2.58
CA ASP A 100 3.67 2.55 -1.66
C ASP A 100 4.53 2.37 -0.40
N GLY A 101 3.85 2.06 0.68
CA GLY A 101 4.48 1.80 1.97
C GLY A 101 3.50 1.19 2.96
N LYS A 102 4.05 0.47 3.94
CA LYS A 102 3.23 -0.26 4.91
C LYS A 102 3.93 -0.34 6.27
N ALA A 103 3.15 -0.34 7.34
CA ALA A 103 3.68 -0.69 8.65
C ALA A 103 4.19 -2.13 8.64
N ALA A 104 5.43 -2.33 9.08
CA ALA A 104 6.08 -3.62 9.18
C ALA A 104 5.92 -4.23 10.57
N PRO A 105 6.02 -5.56 10.72
CA PRO A 105 6.23 -6.19 12.01
C PRO A 105 7.40 -5.52 12.74
N GLY A 106 7.25 -5.27 14.07
CA GLY A 106 8.21 -4.47 14.84
C GLY A 106 7.97 -2.96 14.79
N GLY A 107 6.90 -2.51 14.10
CA GLY A 107 6.40 -1.14 14.17
C GLY A 107 7.19 -0.11 13.37
N ARG A 108 8.00 -0.51 12.40
CA ARG A 108 8.63 0.41 11.42
C ARG A 108 7.66 0.75 10.29
N PHE A 109 7.83 1.91 9.68
CA PHE A 109 7.16 2.23 8.42
C PHE A 109 8.15 1.95 7.28
N VAL A 110 7.83 0.98 6.44
CA VAL A 110 8.60 0.69 5.23
C VAL A 110 7.94 1.41 4.07
N VAL A 111 8.70 2.26 3.38
CA VAL A 111 8.21 3.16 2.33
C VAL A 111 9.14 3.12 1.14
N GLY A 112 8.57 2.91 -0.03
CA GLY A 112 9.28 2.96 -1.29
C GLY A 112 9.23 4.34 -1.95
N THR A 113 10.15 4.58 -2.87
CA THR A 113 10.15 5.75 -3.75
C THR A 113 10.00 5.32 -5.20
N MET A 114 9.50 6.22 -6.05
CA MET A 114 9.37 6.01 -7.49
C MET A 114 9.74 7.26 -8.27
N SER A 115 10.22 7.09 -9.50
CA SER A 115 10.44 8.21 -10.42
C SER A 115 9.13 8.83 -10.88
N VAL A 116 9.09 10.17 -10.96
CA VAL A 116 8.00 10.92 -11.57
C VAL A 116 8.28 11.09 -13.07
N GLY A 117 7.27 10.83 -13.92
CA GLY A 117 7.39 10.89 -15.37
C GLY A 117 7.95 9.62 -15.98
N GLU A 118 8.96 9.72 -16.85
CA GLU A 118 9.61 8.53 -17.41
C GLU A 118 10.40 7.82 -16.31
N PRO A 119 10.14 6.50 -16.06
CA PRO A 119 10.82 5.78 -14.98
C PRO A 119 12.33 5.71 -15.19
N GLU A 120 13.09 6.28 -14.26
CA GLU A 120 14.53 6.10 -14.22
C GLU A 120 14.86 4.79 -13.51
N LEU A 121 15.34 3.80 -14.27
CA LEU A 121 15.63 2.47 -13.75
C LEU A 121 16.66 2.51 -12.62
N GLY A 122 16.30 1.96 -11.48
CA GLY A 122 17.19 1.83 -10.33
C GLY A 122 17.46 3.13 -9.55
N ALA A 123 16.69 4.20 -9.81
CA ALA A 123 16.89 5.47 -9.10
C ALA A 123 16.28 5.49 -7.70
N GLY A 124 15.26 4.66 -7.45
CA GLY A 124 14.53 4.60 -6.20
C GLY A 124 15.16 3.70 -5.14
N SER A 125 14.52 3.69 -3.98
CA SER A 125 14.91 2.84 -2.84
C SER A 125 13.69 2.50 -1.99
N LEU A 126 13.78 1.37 -1.29
CA LEU A 126 12.87 1.00 -0.22
C LEU A 126 13.52 1.36 1.12
N TRP A 127 12.85 2.20 1.89
CA TRP A 127 13.33 2.74 3.16
C TRP A 127 12.60 2.13 4.35
N ALA A 128 13.30 1.92 5.47
CA ALA A 128 12.69 1.64 6.76
C ALA A 128 12.85 2.85 7.68
N PHE A 129 11.72 3.35 8.16
CA PHE A 129 11.63 4.38 9.20
C PHE A 129 11.23 3.73 10.53
N GLY A 130 11.92 4.09 11.59
CA GLY A 130 11.70 3.52 12.92
C GLY A 130 12.49 4.28 13.99
N PRO A 131 12.75 3.66 15.14
CA PRO A 131 13.63 4.26 16.12
C PRO A 131 15.01 4.52 15.50
N GLY A 132 15.48 5.76 15.59
CA GLY A 132 16.78 6.17 15.03
C GLY A 132 16.69 6.73 13.61
N GLN A 133 17.81 6.68 12.89
CA GLN A 133 17.88 7.21 11.53
C GLN A 133 17.22 6.24 10.53
N PRO A 134 16.54 6.76 9.50
CA PRO A 134 16.05 5.92 8.41
C PRO A 134 17.17 5.12 7.75
N SER A 135 16.86 3.91 7.32
CA SER A 135 17.81 3.02 6.63
C SER A 135 17.24 2.52 5.31
N VAL A 136 18.12 2.30 4.33
CA VAL A 136 17.74 1.66 3.06
C VAL A 136 17.68 0.16 3.28
N LEU A 137 16.53 -0.45 2.96
CA LEU A 137 16.35 -1.91 2.93
C LEU A 137 16.75 -2.49 1.57
N VAL A 138 16.27 -1.84 0.49
CA VAL A 138 16.57 -2.24 -0.89
C VAL A 138 16.91 -0.99 -1.67
N ALA A 139 18.08 -0.96 -2.27
CA ALA A 139 18.52 0.11 -3.17
C ALA A 139 18.28 -0.30 -4.63
N GLY A 140 18.18 0.69 -5.50
CA GLY A 140 18.10 0.44 -6.94
C GLY A 140 16.73 -0.03 -7.39
N THR A 141 15.65 0.37 -6.71
CA THR A 141 14.28 0.16 -7.14
C THR A 141 13.88 1.18 -8.21
N THR A 142 12.84 0.90 -8.96
CA THR A 142 12.34 1.80 -10.00
C THR A 142 10.98 2.38 -9.65
N ILE A 143 9.99 1.51 -9.44
CA ILE A 143 8.66 1.84 -8.98
C ILE A 143 8.35 0.90 -7.81
N SER A 144 8.75 1.33 -6.61
CA SER A 144 8.51 0.54 -5.40
C SER A 144 7.02 0.48 -5.09
N ASN A 145 6.47 -0.71 -5.08
CA ASN A 145 5.06 -1.00 -4.87
C ASN A 145 4.86 -2.07 -3.79
N GLY A 146 3.87 -2.89 -3.92
CA GLY A 146 3.32 -3.84 -2.99
C GLY A 146 4.26 -4.40 -1.92
N LEU A 147 3.83 -4.33 -0.68
CA LEU A 147 4.52 -4.82 0.51
C LEU A 147 3.61 -5.74 1.32
N ALA A 148 4.16 -6.86 1.78
CA ALA A 148 3.50 -7.76 2.73
C ALA A 148 4.54 -8.50 3.57
N TRP A 149 4.10 -9.06 4.70
CA TRP A 149 4.94 -9.92 5.55
C TRP A 149 4.22 -11.22 5.87
N SER A 150 4.98 -12.30 5.97
CA SER A 150 4.46 -13.56 6.51
C SER A 150 3.84 -13.36 7.89
N SER A 151 2.95 -14.26 8.29
CA SER A 151 2.20 -14.14 9.55
C SER A 151 3.10 -14.09 10.79
N ASP A 152 4.28 -14.69 10.74
CA ASP A 152 5.31 -14.62 11.78
C ASP A 152 6.27 -13.43 11.62
N GLY A 153 6.11 -12.65 10.53
CA GLY A 153 6.93 -11.48 10.21
C GLY A 153 8.35 -11.79 9.73
N SER A 154 8.72 -13.07 9.58
CA SER A 154 10.09 -13.49 9.23
C SER A 154 10.44 -13.35 7.75
N VAL A 155 9.43 -13.17 6.90
CA VAL A 155 9.60 -12.96 5.46
C VAL A 155 8.91 -11.67 5.04
N MET A 156 9.63 -10.80 4.33
CA MET A 156 9.09 -9.63 3.64
C MET A 156 8.91 -9.95 2.16
N TYR A 157 7.75 -9.65 1.61
CA TYR A 157 7.44 -9.70 0.18
C TYR A 157 7.41 -8.28 -0.38
N PHE A 158 7.99 -8.08 -1.55
CA PHE A 158 8.13 -6.76 -2.16
C PHE A 158 7.98 -6.82 -3.68
N ILE A 159 7.36 -5.79 -4.25
CA ILE A 159 7.19 -5.57 -5.68
C ILE A 159 7.95 -4.32 -6.11
N ASP A 160 8.85 -4.47 -7.09
CA ASP A 160 9.30 -3.37 -7.96
C ASP A 160 8.64 -3.59 -9.32
N THR A 161 7.61 -2.80 -9.62
CA THR A 161 6.67 -3.05 -10.73
C THR A 161 7.32 -3.43 -12.06
N PRO A 162 8.37 -2.73 -12.55
CA PRO A 162 8.97 -3.08 -13.85
C PRO A 162 9.62 -4.47 -13.88
N THR A 163 9.89 -5.07 -12.73
CA THR A 163 10.47 -6.42 -12.66
C THR A 163 9.45 -7.52 -12.94
N GLN A 164 8.14 -7.21 -12.88
CA GLN A 164 7.05 -8.18 -13.01
C GLN A 164 7.13 -9.33 -12.00
N GLN A 165 7.69 -9.07 -10.81
CA GLN A 165 7.92 -10.10 -9.80
C GLN A 165 7.57 -9.62 -8.40
N VAL A 166 7.15 -10.58 -7.57
CA VAL A 166 7.27 -10.47 -6.12
C VAL A 166 8.57 -11.15 -5.71
N VAL A 167 9.41 -10.45 -5.00
CA VAL A 167 10.60 -11.02 -4.36
C VAL A 167 10.36 -11.18 -2.86
N ALA A 168 10.88 -12.26 -2.29
CA ALA A 168 10.85 -12.52 -0.86
C ALA A 168 12.24 -12.28 -0.26
N PHE A 169 12.26 -11.72 0.94
CA PHE A 169 13.46 -11.48 1.73
C PHE A 169 13.28 -12.12 3.11
N ASP A 170 14.32 -12.71 3.67
CA ASP A 170 14.32 -12.98 5.11
C ASP A 170 14.32 -11.64 5.85
N HIS A 171 13.46 -11.49 6.86
CA HIS A 171 13.26 -10.24 7.58
C HIS A 171 13.61 -10.42 9.05
N ASP A 172 14.53 -9.61 9.54
CA ASP A 172 14.85 -9.49 10.95
C ASP A 172 13.96 -8.39 11.56
N ILE A 173 12.94 -8.79 12.31
CA ILE A 173 11.94 -7.89 12.91
C ILE A 173 12.60 -6.92 13.90
N GLU A 174 13.55 -7.39 14.71
CA GLU A 174 14.21 -6.59 15.74
C GLU A 174 15.17 -5.57 15.12
N ALA A 175 16.05 -6.03 14.27
CA ALA A 175 17.00 -5.17 13.55
C ALA A 175 16.29 -4.28 12.51
N GLY A 176 15.16 -4.72 11.95
CA GLY A 176 14.47 -4.06 10.84
C GLY A 176 15.29 -4.10 9.56
N THR A 177 15.94 -5.21 9.28
CA THR A 177 16.79 -5.43 8.11
C THR A 177 16.28 -6.61 7.29
N VAL A 178 16.71 -6.68 6.03
CA VAL A 178 16.33 -7.77 5.13
C VAL A 178 17.57 -8.48 4.59
N GLY A 179 17.42 -9.76 4.30
CA GLY A 179 18.44 -10.60 3.69
C GLY A 179 18.52 -10.44 2.18
N SER A 180 19.10 -11.43 1.51
CA SER A 180 19.16 -11.45 0.04
C SER A 180 17.80 -11.76 -0.58
N PRO A 181 17.44 -11.13 -1.73
CA PRO A 181 16.19 -11.38 -2.42
C PRO A 181 16.18 -12.78 -3.04
N ARG A 182 14.98 -13.38 -3.07
CA ARG A 182 14.68 -14.60 -3.83
C ARG A 182 13.36 -14.43 -4.59
N PRO A 183 13.26 -14.84 -5.86
CA PRO A 183 12.00 -14.82 -6.59
C PRO A 183 10.92 -15.64 -5.86
N HIS A 184 9.69 -15.11 -5.82
CA HIS A 184 8.56 -15.78 -5.18
C HIS A 184 7.37 -15.93 -6.14
N VAL A 185 6.94 -14.84 -6.79
CA VAL A 185 5.90 -14.87 -7.83
C VAL A 185 6.46 -14.19 -9.08
N VAL A 186 6.14 -14.75 -10.25
CA VAL A 186 6.32 -14.06 -11.54
C VAL A 186 4.94 -13.76 -12.10
N VAL A 187 4.66 -12.48 -12.34
CA VAL A 187 3.42 -12.02 -12.94
C VAL A 187 3.63 -11.93 -14.45
N ASP A 188 2.77 -12.60 -15.22
CA ASP A 188 2.82 -12.49 -16.68
C ASP A 188 2.44 -11.05 -17.11
N PRO A 189 3.29 -10.31 -17.83
CA PRO A 189 2.99 -8.95 -18.25
C PRO A 189 1.72 -8.83 -19.12
N VAL A 190 1.24 -9.91 -19.70
CA VAL A 190 -0.02 -9.94 -20.48
C VAL A 190 -1.25 -9.69 -19.59
N VAL A 191 -1.20 -10.06 -18.30
CA VAL A 191 -2.32 -9.87 -17.37
C VAL A 191 -2.31 -8.52 -16.65
N GLY A 192 -1.27 -7.70 -16.83
CA GLY A 192 -1.10 -6.39 -16.21
C GLY A 192 0.21 -6.25 -15.45
N ALA A 193 0.47 -5.06 -14.92
CA ALA A 193 1.65 -4.79 -14.11
C ALA A 193 1.31 -4.96 -12.61
N PRO A 194 2.13 -5.70 -11.82
CA PRO A 194 1.89 -5.85 -10.39
C PRO A 194 2.08 -4.50 -9.67
N ASP A 195 1.10 -4.16 -8.85
CA ASP A 195 1.02 -2.89 -8.13
C ASP A 195 0.97 -3.14 -6.61
N GLY A 196 0.01 -2.61 -5.88
CA GLY A 196 -0.15 -2.84 -4.46
C GLY A 196 -0.46 -4.30 -4.09
N MET A 197 -0.14 -4.69 -2.85
CA MET A 197 -0.27 -6.07 -2.40
C MET A 197 -0.71 -6.15 -0.93
N CYS A 198 -1.47 -7.19 -0.57
CA CYS A 198 -1.68 -7.60 0.81
C CYS A 198 -1.58 -9.13 0.96
N ILE A 199 -1.66 -9.64 2.18
CA ILE A 199 -1.53 -11.07 2.49
C ILE A 199 -2.68 -11.53 3.36
N ASP A 200 -3.14 -12.76 3.16
CA ASP A 200 -4.16 -13.40 3.98
C ASP A 200 -3.56 -14.33 5.05
N GLU A 201 -4.41 -14.87 5.93
CA GLU A 201 -4.01 -15.74 7.04
C GLU A 201 -3.45 -17.10 6.58
N GLU A 202 -3.71 -17.51 5.33
CA GLU A 202 -3.18 -18.73 4.72
C GLU A 202 -1.81 -18.50 4.05
N GLY A 203 -1.34 -17.24 3.98
CA GLY A 203 -0.11 -16.84 3.30
C GLY A 203 -0.30 -16.51 1.82
N GLY A 204 -1.54 -16.43 1.35
CA GLY A 204 -1.86 -16.03 -0.02
C GLY A 204 -1.59 -14.54 -0.25
N LEU A 205 -0.83 -14.21 -1.27
CA LEU A 205 -0.52 -12.83 -1.68
C LEU A 205 -1.57 -12.35 -2.67
N TRP A 206 -2.28 -11.27 -2.33
CA TRP A 206 -3.28 -10.61 -3.16
C TRP A 206 -2.64 -9.41 -3.83
N ILE A 207 -2.48 -9.46 -5.14
CA ILE A 207 -1.70 -8.51 -5.94
C ILE A 207 -2.64 -7.79 -6.91
N ALA A 208 -2.72 -6.46 -6.82
CA ALA A 208 -3.43 -5.65 -7.78
C ALA A 208 -2.66 -5.62 -9.12
N LEU A 209 -3.39 -5.58 -10.22
CA LEU A 209 -2.82 -5.56 -11.56
C LEU A 209 -3.21 -4.27 -12.28
N TRP A 210 -2.29 -3.32 -12.34
CA TRP A 210 -2.43 -2.13 -13.17
C TRP A 210 -2.55 -2.50 -14.64
N GLY A 211 -3.64 -2.10 -15.27
CA GLY A 211 -4.00 -2.49 -16.63
C GLY A 211 -4.69 -3.85 -16.74
N GLY A 212 -4.83 -4.59 -15.63
CA GLY A 212 -5.28 -6.00 -15.63
C GLY A 212 -6.74 -6.21 -15.26
N CYS A 213 -7.49 -5.20 -14.86
CA CYS A 213 -8.89 -5.33 -14.40
C CYS A 213 -9.07 -6.39 -13.29
N ALA A 214 -8.07 -6.64 -12.47
CA ALA A 214 -8.11 -7.73 -11.51
C ALA A 214 -7.19 -7.56 -10.30
N VAL A 215 -7.51 -8.30 -9.23
CA VAL A 215 -6.56 -8.68 -8.19
C VAL A 215 -6.34 -10.19 -8.29
N HIS A 216 -5.09 -10.61 -8.34
CA HIS A 216 -4.70 -12.02 -8.35
C HIS A 216 -4.23 -12.48 -6.97
N ARG A 217 -4.73 -13.63 -6.51
CA ARG A 217 -4.20 -14.31 -5.33
C ARG A 217 -3.21 -15.37 -5.76
N TYR A 218 -2.02 -15.33 -5.17
CA TYR A 218 -0.99 -16.36 -5.34
C TYR A 218 -0.74 -17.05 -4.00
N LEU A 219 -0.89 -18.37 -3.96
CA LEU A 219 -0.55 -19.20 -2.80
C LEU A 219 0.68 -20.05 -3.17
N ASP A 220 1.73 -19.99 -2.35
CA ASP A 220 3.01 -20.66 -2.63
C ASP A 220 3.58 -20.37 -4.03
N GLY A 221 3.39 -19.12 -4.50
CA GLY A 221 3.85 -18.68 -5.82
C GLY A 221 2.98 -19.10 -7.00
N VAL A 222 1.87 -19.81 -6.77
CA VAL A 222 0.95 -20.30 -7.80
C VAL A 222 -0.34 -19.50 -7.78
N LEU A 223 -0.85 -19.09 -8.96
CA LEU A 223 -2.14 -18.42 -9.08
C LEU A 223 -3.27 -19.32 -8.57
N ASP A 224 -3.96 -18.86 -7.53
CA ASP A 224 -5.00 -19.62 -6.82
C ASP A 224 -6.41 -19.03 -7.06
N ALA A 225 -6.55 -17.71 -7.00
CA ALA A 225 -7.82 -17.04 -7.21
C ALA A 225 -7.67 -15.72 -7.98
N VAL A 226 -8.76 -15.27 -8.59
CA VAL A 226 -8.86 -14.00 -9.32
C VAL A 226 -10.12 -13.26 -8.87
N VAL A 227 -9.95 -12.00 -8.45
CA VAL A 227 -11.01 -11.03 -8.25
C VAL A 227 -11.11 -10.15 -9.48
N GLU A 228 -12.26 -10.14 -10.13
CA GLU A 228 -12.54 -9.23 -11.25
C GLU A 228 -12.91 -7.85 -10.71
N VAL A 229 -12.26 -6.82 -11.23
CA VAL A 229 -12.56 -5.40 -10.97
C VAL A 229 -12.91 -4.75 -12.31
N PRO A 230 -14.09 -4.13 -12.48
CA PRO A 230 -14.59 -3.72 -13.80
C PRO A 230 -13.94 -2.43 -14.33
N THR A 231 -12.71 -2.13 -13.92
CA THR A 231 -11.93 -0.97 -14.38
C THR A 231 -10.45 -1.37 -14.52
N PRO A 232 -9.71 -0.80 -15.51
CA PRO A 232 -8.38 -1.29 -15.83
C PRO A 232 -7.32 -0.97 -14.78
N LEU A 233 -7.40 0.17 -14.11
CA LEU A 233 -6.33 0.66 -13.26
C LEU A 233 -6.58 0.27 -11.79
N VAL A 234 -6.33 -1.00 -11.49
CA VAL A 234 -6.46 -1.57 -10.15
C VAL A 234 -5.13 -1.35 -9.43
N THR A 235 -5.18 -0.68 -8.26
CA THR A 235 -3.98 -0.15 -7.62
C THR A 235 -3.56 -0.92 -6.35
N CYS A 236 -4.43 -1.07 -5.35
CA CYS A 236 -4.02 -1.72 -4.11
C CYS A 236 -5.18 -2.44 -3.40
N PRO A 237 -5.00 -3.70 -2.96
CA PRO A 237 -5.95 -4.40 -2.10
C PRO A 237 -5.58 -4.25 -0.62
N ALA A 238 -6.60 -4.27 0.26
CA ALA A 238 -6.40 -4.41 1.70
C ALA A 238 -7.56 -5.16 2.36
N PHE A 239 -7.24 -6.01 3.33
CA PHE A 239 -8.24 -6.61 4.19
C PHE A 239 -8.75 -5.61 5.21
N VAL A 240 -10.07 -5.60 5.41
CA VAL A 240 -10.76 -4.64 6.28
C VAL A 240 -11.86 -5.31 7.09
N GLY A 241 -12.38 -4.58 8.08
CA GLY A 241 -13.36 -5.07 9.03
C GLY A 241 -12.70 -5.64 10.28
N ASP A 242 -13.46 -5.75 11.37
CA ASP A 242 -12.92 -6.18 12.67
C ASP A 242 -12.36 -7.60 12.65
N ASP A 243 -12.87 -8.44 11.76
CA ASP A 243 -12.42 -9.82 11.55
C ASP A 243 -11.59 -10.01 10.26
N LEU A 244 -11.30 -8.91 9.55
CA LEU A 244 -10.53 -8.91 8.29
C LEU A 244 -11.10 -9.85 7.22
N SER A 245 -12.42 -10.02 7.17
CA SER A 245 -13.08 -10.92 6.23
C SER A 245 -13.44 -10.28 4.87
N LEU A 246 -13.33 -8.96 4.77
CA LEU A 246 -13.59 -8.21 3.55
C LEU A 246 -12.28 -7.74 2.91
N LEU A 247 -12.20 -7.78 1.59
CA LEU A 247 -11.10 -7.21 0.82
C LEU A 247 -11.63 -5.96 0.09
N VAL A 248 -11.06 -4.80 0.38
CA VAL A 248 -11.28 -3.59 -0.43
C VAL A 248 -10.17 -3.45 -1.46
N VAL A 249 -10.50 -2.79 -2.57
CA VAL A 249 -9.58 -2.58 -3.69
C VAL A 249 -9.71 -1.15 -4.16
N THR A 250 -8.63 -0.40 -4.14
CA THR A 250 -8.53 0.94 -4.72
C THR A 250 -8.28 0.88 -6.22
N THR A 251 -8.69 1.92 -6.92
CA THR A 251 -8.51 2.07 -8.37
C THR A 251 -8.18 3.50 -8.73
N ALA A 252 -7.69 3.72 -9.95
CA ALA A 252 -7.38 5.05 -10.47
C ALA A 252 -8.28 5.42 -11.65
N SER A 253 -8.64 6.71 -11.75
CA SER A 253 -9.33 7.27 -12.91
C SER A 253 -8.36 7.95 -13.88
N LEU A 254 -7.12 8.19 -13.47
CA LEU A 254 -6.06 8.76 -14.28
C LEU A 254 -5.84 7.87 -15.52
N ASP A 255 -5.99 8.46 -16.71
CA ASP A 255 -5.77 7.75 -17.98
C ASP A 255 -6.64 6.49 -18.21
N ALA A 256 -7.69 6.28 -17.39
CA ALA A 256 -8.61 5.15 -17.54
C ALA A 256 -9.55 5.25 -18.74
N GLY A 257 -9.37 6.26 -19.59
CA GLY A 257 -10.18 6.44 -20.81
C GLY A 257 -11.67 6.69 -20.55
N GLY A 258 -12.05 7.11 -19.33
CA GLY A 258 -13.46 7.30 -18.92
C GLY A 258 -14.18 5.99 -18.61
N ALA A 259 -13.46 4.94 -18.25
CA ALA A 259 -14.05 3.68 -17.83
C ALA A 259 -14.96 3.88 -16.61
N ASP A 260 -16.16 3.29 -16.66
CA ASP A 260 -17.12 3.35 -15.56
C ASP A 260 -16.50 2.73 -14.29
N GLY A 261 -16.70 3.40 -13.15
CA GLY A 261 -16.19 2.96 -11.86
C GLY A 261 -14.67 3.15 -11.66
N ALA A 262 -13.98 3.81 -12.61
CA ALA A 262 -12.57 4.14 -12.44
C ALA A 262 -12.37 5.16 -11.31
N GLY A 263 -11.44 4.88 -10.39
CA GLY A 263 -11.20 5.68 -9.20
C GLY A 263 -12.16 5.38 -8.04
N ASP A 264 -13.07 4.43 -8.18
CA ASP A 264 -13.96 3.98 -7.10
C ASP A 264 -13.22 3.01 -6.17
N LEU A 265 -13.74 2.87 -4.96
CA LEU A 265 -13.33 1.85 -4.00
C LEU A 265 -14.25 0.65 -4.13
N TYR A 266 -13.67 -0.50 -4.39
CA TYR A 266 -14.39 -1.76 -4.53
C TYR A 266 -14.29 -2.60 -3.26
N VAL A 267 -15.22 -3.54 -3.08
CA VAL A 267 -15.23 -4.51 -1.99
C VAL A 267 -15.60 -5.90 -2.51
N VAL A 268 -15.08 -6.92 -1.84
CA VAL A 268 -15.37 -8.33 -2.12
C VAL A 268 -15.24 -9.15 -0.84
N GLU A 269 -16.00 -10.25 -0.76
CA GLU A 269 -15.83 -11.32 0.24
C GLU A 269 -14.95 -12.41 -0.40
N PRO A 270 -13.64 -12.47 -0.09
CA PRO A 270 -12.72 -13.39 -0.78
C PRO A 270 -12.81 -14.84 -0.28
N GLY A 271 -13.52 -15.09 0.83
CA GLY A 271 -13.66 -16.41 1.44
C GLY A 271 -12.52 -16.81 2.38
N VAL A 272 -11.52 -15.94 2.55
CA VAL A 272 -10.42 -16.06 3.52
C VAL A 272 -10.29 -14.74 4.29
N ARG A 273 -9.58 -14.76 5.41
CA ARG A 273 -9.33 -13.56 6.20
C ARG A 273 -7.94 -13.00 5.96
N GLY A 274 -7.80 -11.69 6.15
CA GLY A 274 -6.50 -11.05 6.13
C GLY A 274 -5.63 -11.42 7.32
N SER A 275 -4.32 -11.32 7.15
CA SER A 275 -3.38 -11.34 8.27
C SER A 275 -3.52 -10.08 9.12
N PRO A 276 -3.20 -10.13 10.43
CA PRO A 276 -3.20 -8.95 11.30
C PRO A 276 -2.38 -7.81 10.70
N ILE A 277 -2.92 -6.59 10.77
CA ILE A 277 -2.29 -5.39 10.21
C ILE A 277 -1.37 -4.79 11.26
N PRO A 278 -0.05 -4.69 11.00
CA PRO A 278 0.86 -4.02 11.90
C PRO A 278 0.52 -2.52 12.03
N VAL A 279 0.80 -1.96 13.21
CA VAL A 279 0.75 -0.51 13.45
C VAL A 279 2.15 0.02 13.74
N LEU A 280 2.33 1.32 13.55
CA LEU A 280 3.61 1.96 13.86
C LEU A 280 3.87 1.96 15.37
N GLY A 281 5.12 1.79 15.74
CA GLY A 281 5.55 1.88 17.11
C GLY A 281 5.49 3.31 17.66
N THR A 282 5.68 3.44 18.98
CA THR A 282 5.59 4.72 19.71
C THR A 282 6.59 5.78 19.25
N TRP A 283 7.62 5.41 18.51
CA TRP A 283 8.53 6.37 17.86
C TRP A 283 7.80 7.34 16.92
N ALA A 284 6.67 6.91 16.34
CA ALA A 284 5.84 7.74 15.46
C ALA A 284 4.91 8.71 16.22
N GLU A 285 4.87 8.62 17.55
CA GLU A 285 3.99 9.41 18.40
C GLU A 285 4.71 10.60 19.06
N THR A 286 6.03 10.55 19.17
CA THR A 286 6.84 11.37 20.09
C THR A 286 7.76 12.41 19.42
N TRP A 287 7.46 12.80 18.19
CA TRP A 287 8.28 13.82 17.51
C TRP A 287 7.81 15.23 17.85
N ASP A 288 8.67 15.95 18.59
CA ASP A 288 8.59 17.39 18.85
C ASP A 288 9.27 18.21 17.74
#